data_a473e82da3ad76a49d3f6c32877c315c
#
_entry.id   a473e82da3ad76a49d3f6c32877c315c
#
_cell.length_a   1.000
_cell.length_b   1.000
_cell.length_c   1.000
_cell.angle_alpha   90.00
_cell.angle_beta   90.00
_cell.angle_gamma   90.00
#
_symmetry.space_group_name_H-M   'P 1'
#
loop_
_entity.id
_entity.type
_entity.pdbx_description
1 polymer ?
#
loop_
_entity_poly.entity_id
_entity_poly.type
_entity_poly.pdbx_seq_one_letter_code
_entity_poly.pdbx_strand_id
1 'polypeptide(L)' 'MNCGEAIEVLKKFPKDKPLMIMGWYSIVETDIPEEINEIDYLKEVDYNTLEVKGEIKYIVAIVSDKYHEIASEFP' A
#
# COMPACT_ATOMS: atom_id res chain seq x y z
N MET A 1 -0.47 5.43 10.31
CA MET A 1 0.40 4.41 10.95
C MET A 1 1.71 5.05 11.36
N ASN A 2 2.12 4.85 12.59
CA ASN A 2 3.42 5.37 13.05
C ASN A 2 4.54 4.37 12.79
N CYS A 3 5.79 4.79 13.04
CA CYS A 3 6.94 3.94 12.78
C CYS A 3 6.94 2.63 13.56
N GLY A 4 6.53 2.68 14.83
CA GLY A 4 6.46 1.47 15.65
C GLY A 4 5.46 0.46 15.14
N GLU A 5 4.29 0.94 14.72
CA GLU A 5 3.27 0.10 14.11
C GLU A 5 3.77 -0.52 12.79
N ALA A 6 4.44 0.29 11.96
CA ALA A 6 4.99 -0.19 10.70
C ALA A 6 6.04 -1.28 10.92
N ILE A 7 6.92 -1.11 11.88
CA ILE A 7 7.94 -2.10 12.22
C ILE A 7 7.30 -3.43 12.63
N GLU A 8 6.28 -3.36 13.49
CA GLU A 8 5.61 -4.57 13.96
C GLU A 8 4.89 -5.32 12.83
N VAL A 9 4.29 -4.59 11.90
CA VAL A 9 3.65 -5.22 10.74
C VAL A 9 4.70 -5.83 9.81
N LEU A 10 5.76 -5.09 9.50
CA LEU A 10 6.80 -5.55 8.57
C LEU A 10 7.54 -6.79 9.07
N LYS A 11 7.66 -6.98 10.38
CA LYS A 11 8.27 -8.17 10.95
C LYS A 11 7.57 -9.46 10.54
N LYS A 12 6.30 -9.39 10.21
CA LYS A 12 5.48 -10.55 9.85
C LYS A 12 5.68 -11.00 8.40
N PHE A 13 6.36 -10.20 7.61
CA PHE A 13 6.53 -10.46 6.17
C PHE A 13 7.97 -10.84 5.83
N PRO A 14 8.17 -11.54 4.69
CA PRO A 14 9.51 -11.86 4.21
C PRO A 14 10.32 -10.58 3.95
N LYS A 15 11.55 -10.57 4.42
CA LYS A 15 12.42 -9.38 4.33
C LYS A 15 13.03 -9.18 2.95
N ASP A 16 13.04 -10.24 2.13
CA ASP A 16 13.62 -10.21 0.79
C ASP A 16 12.65 -9.76 -0.30
N LYS A 17 11.39 -9.53 0.06
CA LYS A 17 10.39 -9.07 -0.91
C LYS A 17 10.41 -7.54 -1.02
N PRO A 18 10.14 -7.00 -2.23
CA PRO A 18 10.13 -5.54 -2.39
C PRO A 18 8.97 -4.89 -1.63
N LEU A 19 9.21 -3.71 -1.11
CA LEU A 19 8.19 -2.89 -0.49
C LEU A 19 7.75 -1.84 -1.50
N MET A 20 6.49 -1.91 -1.88
CA MET A 20 5.88 -1.03 -2.87
C MET A 20 4.94 -0.05 -2.20
N ILE A 21 4.60 1.01 -2.90
CA ILE A 21 3.64 2.01 -2.42
C ILE A 21 2.42 1.97 -3.32
N MET A 22 1.24 1.93 -2.72
CA MET A 22 -0.02 1.98 -3.43
C MET A 22 -0.87 3.11 -2.85
N GLY A 23 -1.42 3.95 -3.73
CA GLY A 23 -2.31 5.03 -3.31
C GLY A 23 -2.72 5.86 -4.51
N TRP A 24 -3.59 6.82 -4.25
CA TRP A 24 -4.02 7.76 -5.27
C TRP A 24 -3.01 8.90 -5.31
N TYR A 25 -2.41 9.10 -6.46
CA TYR A 25 -1.50 10.22 -6.64
C TYR A 25 -2.26 11.43 -7.13
N SER A 26 -2.19 12.50 -6.35
CA SER A 26 -2.65 13.79 -6.85
C SER A 26 -1.69 14.25 -7.94
N ILE A 27 -2.22 14.59 -9.10
CA ILE A 27 -1.43 15.16 -10.18
C ILE A 27 -1.05 16.62 -9.93
N VAL A 28 -1.60 17.18 -8.87
CA VAL A 28 -1.48 18.61 -8.61
C VAL A 28 -0.33 18.96 -7.68
N GLU A 29 -0.06 18.10 -6.70
CA GLU A 29 0.91 18.45 -5.67
C GLU A 29 1.73 17.25 -5.27
N THR A 30 3.04 17.43 -5.20
CA THR A 30 3.98 16.35 -4.93
C THR A 30 4.74 16.50 -3.62
N ASP A 31 4.62 17.65 -2.96
CA ASP A 31 5.42 17.93 -1.78
C ASP A 31 4.69 17.71 -0.47
N ILE A 32 3.45 17.24 -0.52
CA ILE A 32 2.66 16.97 0.67
C ILE A 32 2.92 15.54 1.12
N PRO A 33 3.50 15.34 2.32
CA PRO A 33 3.69 13.98 2.82
C PRO A 33 2.36 13.33 3.16
N GLU A 34 2.24 12.05 2.83
CA GLU A 34 1.06 11.26 3.12
C GLU A 34 1.37 10.20 4.15
N GLU A 35 0.41 9.95 5.03
CA GLU A 35 0.56 8.93 6.04
C GLU A 35 0.20 7.56 5.49
N ILE A 36 0.98 6.55 5.86
CA ILE A 36 0.66 5.18 5.54
C ILE A 36 -0.48 4.72 6.43
N ASN A 37 -1.59 4.25 5.82
CA ASN A 37 -2.74 3.74 6.53
C ASN A 37 -2.56 2.29 6.97
N GLU A 38 -2.06 1.46 6.07
CA GLU A 38 -1.82 0.06 6.38
C GLU A 38 -0.71 -0.50 5.51
N ILE A 39 -0.19 -1.64 5.92
CA ILE A 39 0.77 -2.41 5.15
C ILE A 39 0.17 -3.79 4.93
N ASP A 40 0.09 -4.19 3.68
CA ASP A 40 -0.49 -5.46 3.28
C ASP A 40 0.46 -6.16 2.31
N TYR A 41 0.03 -7.28 1.76
CA TYR A 41 0.83 -8.03 0.81
C TYR A 41 -0.01 -8.41 -0.40
N LEU A 42 0.68 -8.61 -1.53
CA LEU A 42 0.05 -9.15 -2.72
C LEU A 42 0.73 -10.44 -3.11
N LYS A 43 -0.08 -11.44 -3.39
CA LYS A 43 0.38 -12.73 -3.86
C LYS A 43 0.39 -12.79 -5.37
N GLU A 44 1.21 -13.65 -5.91
CA GLU A 44 1.22 -13.89 -7.34
C GLU A 44 -0.09 -14.53 -7.78
N VAL A 45 -0.62 -14.05 -8.90
CA VAL A 45 -1.86 -14.58 -9.50
C VAL A 45 -1.52 -15.18 -10.85
N ASP A 46 -1.99 -16.39 -11.09
CA ASP A 46 -1.93 -17.00 -12.40
C ASP A 46 -3.11 -16.47 -13.23
N TYR A 47 -2.83 -15.63 -14.20
CA TYR A 47 -3.86 -14.99 -15.02
C TYR A 47 -4.59 -15.96 -15.95
N ASN A 48 -4.05 -17.13 -16.19
CA ASN A 48 -4.71 -18.14 -17.03
C ASN A 48 -5.79 -18.90 -16.25
N THR A 49 -5.53 -19.19 -15.00
CA THR A 49 -6.46 -19.97 -14.15
C THR A 49 -7.16 -19.10 -13.12
N LEU A 50 -6.70 -17.87 -12.92
CA LEU A 50 -7.15 -16.92 -11.89
C LEU A 50 -6.93 -17.48 -10.47
N GLU A 51 -5.99 -18.41 -10.33
CA GLU A 51 -5.62 -18.95 -9.03
C GLU A 51 -4.57 -18.10 -8.37
N VAL A 52 -4.74 -17.88 -7.07
CA VAL A 52 -3.75 -17.15 -6.26
C VAL A 52 -2.70 -18.17 -5.82
N LYS A 53 -1.46 -17.95 -6.22
CA LYS A 53 -0.34 -18.77 -5.77
C LYS A 53 -0.01 -18.44 -4.33
N GLY A 54 0.49 -19.44 -3.58
CA GLY A 54 0.71 -19.30 -2.15
C GLY A 54 1.81 -18.33 -1.73
N GLU A 55 2.66 -17.90 -2.67
CA GLU A 55 3.80 -17.05 -2.35
C GLU A 55 3.47 -15.57 -2.43
N ILE A 56 4.01 -14.81 -1.47
CA ILE A 56 3.91 -13.36 -1.48
C ILE A 56 4.81 -12.81 -2.58
N LYS A 57 4.26 -11.97 -3.45
CA LYS A 57 5.01 -11.32 -4.51
C LYS A 57 5.70 -10.07 -4.02
N TYR A 58 4.99 -9.21 -3.32
CA TYR A 58 5.55 -8.01 -2.73
C TYR A 58 4.67 -7.49 -1.58
N ILE A 59 5.25 -6.63 -0.78
CA ILE A 59 4.59 -5.97 0.33
C ILE A 59 4.16 -4.59 -0.13
N VAL A 60 2.99 -4.13 0.30
CA VAL A 60 2.41 -2.89 -0.17
C VAL A 60 2.08 -1.99 1.01
N ALA A 61 2.66 -0.78 1.00
CA ALA A 61 2.26 0.28 1.91
C ALA A 61 1.14 1.08 1.24
N ILE A 62 -0.02 1.10 1.87
CA ILE A 62 -1.20 1.81 1.37
C ILE A 62 -1.29 3.16 2.04
N VAL A 63 -1.19 4.22 1.24
CA VAL A 63 -1.22 5.58 1.76
C VAL A 63 -2.63 6.17 1.65
N SER A 64 -2.96 7.06 2.60
CA SER A 64 -4.24 7.73 2.54
C SER A 64 -4.19 8.85 1.51
N ASP A 65 -5.28 9.00 0.78
CA ASP A 65 -5.42 10.09 -0.18
C ASP A 65 -6.25 11.20 0.44
N LYS A 66 -5.56 12.15 1.07
CA LYS A 66 -6.22 13.31 1.67
C LYS A 66 -6.87 14.20 0.63
N TYR A 67 -6.29 14.24 -0.56
CA TYR A 67 -6.88 15.03 -1.66
C TYR A 67 -8.22 14.43 -2.08
N HIS A 68 -8.30 13.13 -2.17
CA HIS A 68 -9.53 12.44 -2.52
C HIS A 68 -10.62 12.63 -1.46
N GLU A 69 -10.24 12.58 -0.19
CA GLU A 69 -11.14 12.85 0.92
C GLU A 69 -11.70 14.27 0.85
N ILE A 70 -10.84 15.25 0.60
CA ILE A 70 -11.26 16.64 0.44
C ILE A 70 -12.16 16.79 -0.77
N ALA A 71 -11.79 16.21 -1.88
CA ALA A 71 -12.57 16.28 -3.12
C ALA A 71 -13.97 15.67 -2.97
N SER A 72 -14.10 14.63 -2.15
CA SER A 72 -15.39 13.98 -1.91
C SER A 72 -16.36 14.83 -1.09
N GLU A 73 -15.86 15.85 -0.39
CA GLU A 73 -16.68 16.77 0.38
C GLU A 73 -17.32 17.87 -0.49
N PHE A 74 -16.86 18.02 -1.71
CA PHE A 74 -17.42 18.98 -2.66
C PHE A 74 -18.46 18.29 -3.54
N PRO A 75 -19.64 18.90 -3.68
CA PRO A 75 -20.70 18.36 -4.53
C PRO A 75 -20.38 18.41 -6.02
#